data_f7f6001f20557ebf337a5dde3d641978
#
_entry.id   f7f6001f20557ebf337a5dde3d641978
#
_cell.length_a   1.000
_cell.length_b   1.000
_cell.length_c   1.000
_cell.angle_alpha   90.00
_cell.angle_beta   90.00
_cell.angle_gamma   90.00
#
_symmetry.space_group_name_H-M   'P 1'
#
loop_
_entity.id
_entity.type
_entity.pdbx_description
1 polymer ?
#
loop_
_entity_poly.entity_id
_entity_poly.type
_entity_poly.pdbx_seq_one_letter_code
_entity_poly.pdbx_strand_id
1 'polypeptide(L)'
;MGMGTVLRTLVLGKDADRKRRSAKAARIRALPDRRVMAESYVPALAAEGGCILWVGCREYTLDDYAALESRGAEVWTTDIDPAAARWGREGRHRTGDICEADRLFSDLTFDAVVCNGVLGYGVDSPDQQQRALNALAAILRPGGRLLLGWNTDKIADPVAAGLTDADFQAAPLGDQPTRLRFDAVTHVYDSLIRRG
;
A
#
# COMPACT_ATOMS: atom_id res chain seq x y z
N MET A 1 -47.32 9.82 10.56
CA MET A 1 -46.18 8.89 10.74
C MET A 1 -44.92 9.71 10.72
N GLY A 2 -44.22 9.75 11.85
CA GLY A 2 -43.35 10.85 12.19
C GLY A 2 -41.93 10.73 11.58
N MET A 3 -41.38 11.89 11.27
CA MET A 3 -40.00 12.16 10.88
C MET A 3 -38.94 11.45 11.77
N GLY A 4 -39.29 11.18 13.03
CA GLY A 4 -38.42 10.44 13.97
C GLY A 4 -38.18 8.96 13.65
N THR A 5 -39.14 8.29 12.99
CA THR A 5 -38.98 6.86 12.65
C THR A 5 -38.05 6.66 11.46
N VAL A 6 -38.10 7.55 10.46
CA VAL A 6 -37.24 7.53 9.28
C VAL A 6 -35.79 7.82 9.67
N LEU A 7 -35.56 8.80 10.53
CA LEU A 7 -34.21 9.15 11.02
C LEU A 7 -33.57 8.01 11.82
N ARG A 8 -34.37 7.33 12.66
CA ARG A 8 -33.91 6.20 13.48
C ARG A 8 -33.53 4.98 12.62
N THR A 9 -34.30 4.71 11.56
CA THR A 9 -34.01 3.61 10.61
C THR A 9 -32.74 3.89 9.79
N LEU A 10 -32.53 5.15 9.37
CA LEU A 10 -31.30 5.57 8.66
C LEU A 10 -30.05 5.49 9.54
N VAL A 11 -30.16 5.86 10.82
CA VAL A 11 -29.04 5.76 11.77
C VAL A 11 -28.70 4.31 12.07
N LEU A 12 -29.69 3.45 12.30
CA LEU A 12 -29.50 2.01 12.54
C LEU A 12 -28.88 1.30 11.32
N GLY A 13 -29.27 1.70 10.10
CA GLY A 13 -28.67 1.19 8.85
C GLY A 13 -27.19 1.57 8.73
N LYS A 14 -26.84 2.83 8.97
CA LYS A 14 -25.45 3.31 8.93
C LYS A 14 -24.55 2.64 9.99
N ASP A 15 -25.08 2.37 11.18
CA ASP A 15 -24.35 1.69 12.24
C ASP A 15 -24.13 0.20 11.92
N ALA A 16 -25.10 -0.47 11.32
CA ALA A 16 -24.96 -1.83 10.86
C ALA A 16 -23.90 -1.96 9.74
N ASP A 17 -23.91 -1.02 8.78
CA ASP A 17 -22.93 -0.98 7.70
C ASP A 17 -21.51 -0.68 8.21
N ARG A 18 -21.38 0.23 9.18
CA ARG A 18 -20.12 0.52 9.85
C ARG A 18 -19.57 -0.74 10.56
N LYS A 19 -20.41 -1.44 11.33
CA LYS A 19 -20.04 -2.70 12.01
C LYS A 19 -19.60 -3.79 11.03
N ARG A 20 -20.31 -3.93 9.89
CA ARG A 20 -19.95 -4.90 8.86
C ARG A 20 -18.60 -4.58 8.22
N ARG A 21 -18.33 -3.30 7.90
CA ARG A 21 -17.04 -2.86 7.36
C ARG A 21 -15.91 -3.09 8.35
N SER A 22 -16.08 -2.68 9.60
CA SER A 22 -15.10 -2.89 10.67
C SER A 22 -14.81 -4.38 10.90
N ALA A 23 -15.82 -5.24 10.91
CA ALA A 23 -15.64 -6.68 11.01
C ALA A 23 -14.89 -7.27 9.80
N LYS A 24 -15.18 -6.77 8.58
CA LYS A 24 -14.43 -7.15 7.37
C LYS A 24 -12.97 -6.71 7.46
N ALA A 25 -12.71 -5.47 7.88
CA ALA A 25 -11.36 -4.96 8.07
C ALA A 25 -10.58 -5.79 9.08
N ALA A 26 -11.18 -6.14 10.22
CA ALA A 26 -10.56 -6.99 11.23
C ALA A 26 -10.21 -8.39 10.69
N ARG A 27 -11.10 -8.98 9.87
CA ARG A 27 -10.82 -10.28 9.22
C ARG A 27 -9.66 -10.21 8.24
N ILE A 28 -9.56 -9.12 7.46
CA ILE A 28 -8.45 -8.90 6.53
C ILE A 28 -7.15 -8.74 7.31
N ARG A 29 -7.12 -7.97 8.39
CA ARG A 29 -5.94 -7.79 9.24
C ARG A 29 -5.44 -9.07 9.89
N ALA A 30 -6.32 -10.03 10.12
CA ALA A 30 -5.95 -11.33 10.68
C ALA A 30 -5.27 -12.26 9.68
N LEU A 31 -5.23 -11.92 8.38
CA LEU A 31 -4.51 -12.70 7.37
C LEU A 31 -2.99 -12.67 7.63
N PRO A 32 -2.26 -13.76 7.35
CA PRO A 32 -0.84 -13.88 7.66
C PRO A 32 0.00 -12.75 7.04
N ASP A 33 -0.24 -12.42 5.78
CA ASP A 33 0.43 -11.33 5.06
C ASP A 33 0.19 -9.96 5.70
N ARG A 34 -1.05 -9.70 6.15
CA ARG A 34 -1.41 -8.43 6.82
C ARG A 34 -0.84 -8.32 8.22
N ARG A 35 -0.72 -9.43 8.93
CA ARG A 35 -0.05 -9.46 10.23
C ARG A 35 1.44 -9.15 10.09
N VAL A 36 2.12 -9.75 9.13
CA VAL A 36 3.54 -9.44 8.87
C VAL A 36 3.71 -7.97 8.45
N MET A 37 2.80 -7.42 7.63
CA MET A 37 2.82 -5.99 7.33
C MET A 37 2.80 -5.15 8.60
N ALA A 38 1.84 -5.39 9.49
CA ALA A 38 1.65 -4.59 10.70
C ALA A 38 2.71 -4.84 11.78
N GLU A 39 3.15 -6.10 11.95
CA GLU A 39 4.02 -6.53 13.05
C GLU A 39 5.52 -6.45 12.72
N SER A 40 5.89 -6.43 11.43
CA SER A 40 7.29 -6.45 10.98
C SER A 40 7.63 -5.31 10.03
N TYR A 41 6.95 -5.20 8.88
CA TYR A 41 7.31 -4.20 7.87
C TYR A 41 7.01 -2.76 8.30
N VAL A 42 5.86 -2.49 8.88
CA VAL A 42 5.52 -1.15 9.38
C VAL A 42 6.49 -0.68 10.48
N PRO A 43 6.84 -1.49 11.50
CA PRO A 43 7.88 -1.13 12.46
C PRO A 43 9.25 -0.89 11.84
N ALA A 44 9.67 -1.69 10.86
CA ALA A 44 10.96 -1.54 10.19
C ALA A 44 11.01 -0.25 9.34
N LEU A 45 9.96 0.02 8.56
CA LEU A 45 9.81 1.27 7.80
C LEU A 45 9.80 2.49 8.72
N ALA A 46 9.12 2.40 9.86
CA ALA A 46 9.08 3.46 10.85
C ALA A 46 10.45 3.72 11.50
N ALA A 47 11.29 2.69 11.63
CA ALA A 47 12.66 2.82 12.13
C ALA A 47 13.59 3.48 11.11
N GLU A 48 13.40 3.23 9.81
CA GLU A 48 14.09 3.94 8.72
C GLU A 48 13.61 5.41 8.63
N GLY A 49 12.33 5.67 8.93
CA GLY A 49 11.73 7.01 8.96
C GLY A 49 11.58 7.65 7.60
N GLY A 50 11.44 8.99 7.59
CA GLY A 50 11.38 9.80 6.37
C GLY A 50 9.98 9.93 5.76
N CYS A 51 9.94 10.26 4.48
CA CYS A 51 8.73 10.45 3.70
C CYS A 51 8.32 9.14 3.01
N ILE A 52 7.15 8.62 3.34
CA ILE A 52 6.68 7.30 2.90
C ILE A 52 5.42 7.45 2.06
N LEU A 53 5.42 6.90 0.83
CA LEU A 53 4.22 6.79 0.02
C LEU A 53 3.55 5.42 0.24
N TRP A 54 2.27 5.42 0.58
CA TRP A 54 1.44 4.23 0.61
C TRP A 54 0.49 4.20 -0.58
N VAL A 55 0.59 3.18 -1.42
CA VAL A 55 -0.23 2.98 -2.61
C VAL A 55 -1.37 2.03 -2.30
N GLY A 56 -2.60 2.47 -2.59
CA GLY A 56 -3.81 1.72 -2.28
C GLY A 56 -4.35 2.02 -0.87
N CYS A 57 -5.48 2.72 -0.80
CA CYS A 57 -6.09 3.17 0.45
C CYS A 57 -7.31 2.32 0.80
N ARG A 58 -7.31 1.73 1.98
CA ARG A 58 -8.44 0.93 2.50
C ARG A 58 -8.64 1.20 3.98
N GLU A 59 -9.83 0.90 4.50
CA GLU A 59 -10.12 1.07 5.93
C GLU A 59 -9.11 0.32 6.83
N TYR A 60 -8.65 -0.84 6.40
CA TYR A 60 -7.70 -1.66 7.18
C TYR A 60 -6.25 -1.15 7.14
N THR A 61 -5.90 -0.16 6.29
CA THR A 61 -4.56 0.43 6.24
C THR A 61 -4.41 1.66 7.15
N LEU A 62 -5.48 2.15 7.75
CA LEU A 62 -5.45 3.37 8.59
C LEU A 62 -4.53 3.24 9.81
N ASP A 63 -4.49 2.06 10.45
CA ASP A 63 -3.64 1.86 11.63
C ASP A 63 -2.17 1.73 11.24
N ASP A 64 -1.87 1.25 10.03
CA ASP A 64 -0.50 1.19 9.51
C ASP A 64 0.07 2.61 9.34
N TYR A 65 -0.73 3.54 8.79
CA TYR A 65 -0.34 4.96 8.70
C TYR A 65 -0.10 5.59 10.07
N ALA A 66 -1.03 5.36 11.01
CA ALA A 66 -0.90 5.89 12.36
C ALA A 66 0.34 5.34 13.08
N ALA A 67 0.68 4.08 12.87
CA ALA A 67 1.88 3.46 13.42
C ALA A 67 3.17 4.07 12.85
N LEU A 68 3.22 4.35 11.54
CA LEU A 68 4.35 5.04 10.89
C LEU A 68 4.50 6.46 11.43
N GLU A 69 3.41 7.23 11.46
CA GLU A 69 3.42 8.64 11.91
C GLU A 69 3.72 8.79 13.40
N SER A 70 3.31 7.83 14.24
CA SER A 70 3.62 7.84 15.69
C SER A 70 5.12 7.77 15.97
N ARG A 71 5.92 7.37 14.99
CA ARG A 71 7.39 7.29 15.05
C ARG A 71 8.08 8.36 14.21
N GLY A 72 7.32 9.35 13.71
CA GLY A 72 7.87 10.53 13.03
C GLY A 72 7.97 10.41 11.51
N ALA A 73 7.48 9.33 10.89
CA ALA A 73 7.41 9.26 9.44
C ALA A 73 6.34 10.21 8.88
N GLU A 74 6.61 10.82 7.73
CA GLU A 74 5.62 11.57 6.97
C GLU A 74 4.94 10.63 5.97
N VAL A 75 3.66 10.35 6.16
CA VAL A 75 2.92 9.41 5.30
C VAL A 75 2.10 10.15 4.26
N TRP A 76 2.39 9.90 3.00
CA TRP A 76 1.58 10.24 1.84
C TRP A 76 0.80 9.02 1.35
N THR A 77 -0.32 9.25 0.69
CA THR A 77 -1.18 8.17 0.20
C THR A 77 -1.65 8.45 -1.22
N THR A 78 -1.88 7.38 -2.00
CA THR A 78 -2.49 7.47 -3.33
C THR A 78 -3.40 6.27 -3.59
N ASP A 79 -4.42 6.50 -4.40
CA ASP A 79 -5.30 5.46 -4.94
C ASP A 79 -5.86 5.95 -6.28
N ILE A 80 -6.14 5.04 -7.21
CA ILE A 80 -6.78 5.38 -8.49
C ILE A 80 -8.27 5.68 -8.31
N ASP A 81 -8.92 5.08 -7.30
CA ASP A 81 -10.33 5.32 -6.98
C ASP A 81 -10.49 6.58 -6.14
N PRO A 82 -11.13 7.66 -6.65
CA PRO A 82 -11.38 8.87 -5.87
C PRO A 82 -12.17 8.61 -4.57
N ALA A 83 -13.01 7.57 -4.53
CA ALA A 83 -13.76 7.22 -3.33
C ALA A 83 -12.86 6.65 -2.22
N ALA A 84 -11.66 6.18 -2.54
CA ALA A 84 -10.68 5.69 -1.58
C ALA A 84 -9.98 6.83 -0.82
N ALA A 85 -10.04 8.07 -1.30
CA ALA A 85 -9.44 9.24 -0.63
C ALA A 85 -9.90 9.40 0.83
N ARG A 86 -11.11 8.94 1.17
CA ARG A 86 -11.62 8.89 2.56
C ARG A 86 -10.79 8.02 3.50
N TRP A 87 -9.97 7.13 2.97
CA TRP A 87 -9.04 6.27 3.69
C TRP A 87 -7.59 6.73 3.55
N GLY A 88 -7.35 7.81 2.78
CA GLY A 88 -6.06 8.44 2.62
C GLY A 88 -5.69 9.36 3.79
N ARG A 89 -4.54 10.01 3.69
CA ARG A 89 -4.10 11.00 4.68
C ARG A 89 -4.57 12.39 4.30
N GLU A 90 -5.29 13.06 5.17
CA GLU A 90 -5.76 14.43 4.95
C GLU A 90 -4.59 15.37 4.64
N GLY A 91 -4.72 16.15 3.57
CA GLY A 91 -3.67 17.05 3.09
C GLY A 91 -2.47 16.36 2.42
N ARG A 92 -2.38 15.02 2.49
CA ARG A 92 -1.27 14.21 1.93
C ARG A 92 -1.79 12.99 1.15
N HIS A 93 -2.86 13.21 0.39
CA HIS A 93 -3.43 12.23 -0.52
C HIS A 93 -3.53 12.81 -1.92
N ARG A 94 -3.10 12.04 -2.92
CA ARG A 94 -3.32 12.35 -4.33
C ARG A 94 -4.02 11.20 -5.02
N THR A 95 -5.16 11.46 -5.65
CA THR A 95 -5.85 10.46 -6.47
C THR A 95 -5.23 10.43 -7.85
N GLY A 96 -4.83 9.24 -8.32
CA GLY A 96 -4.24 9.07 -9.64
C GLY A 96 -3.73 7.66 -9.92
N ASP A 97 -3.35 7.45 -11.18
CA ASP A 97 -2.76 6.20 -11.66
C ASP A 97 -1.30 6.10 -11.22
N ILE A 98 -0.94 4.99 -10.59
CA ILE A 98 0.43 4.74 -10.14
C ILE A 98 1.43 4.59 -11.31
N CYS A 99 0.94 4.26 -12.49
CA CYS A 99 1.75 4.25 -13.72
C CYS A 99 2.24 5.65 -14.13
N GLU A 100 1.71 6.70 -13.49
CA GLU A 100 2.09 8.11 -13.69
C GLU A 100 2.56 8.76 -12.37
N ALA A 101 3.08 7.95 -11.43
CA ALA A 101 3.52 8.43 -10.13
C ALA A 101 4.59 9.54 -10.24
N ASP A 102 5.47 9.46 -11.23
CA ASP A 102 6.49 10.46 -11.55
C ASP A 102 5.90 11.85 -11.84
N ARG A 103 4.73 11.91 -12.47
CA ARG A 103 3.99 13.15 -12.70
C ARG A 103 3.16 13.56 -11.49
N LEU A 104 2.46 12.57 -10.90
CA LEU A 104 1.57 12.79 -9.77
C LEU A 104 2.31 13.36 -8.54
N PHE A 105 3.57 12.96 -8.35
CA PHE A 105 4.44 13.37 -7.25
C PHE A 105 5.71 14.07 -7.69
N SER A 106 5.67 14.80 -8.81
CA SER A 106 6.83 15.48 -9.40
C SER A 106 7.51 16.51 -8.48
N ASP A 107 6.82 16.96 -7.44
CA ASP A 107 7.29 17.92 -6.41
C ASP A 107 7.78 17.22 -5.12
N LEU A 108 7.76 15.88 -5.06
CA LEU A 108 8.12 15.10 -3.88
C LEU A 108 9.15 14.02 -4.22
N THR A 109 9.93 13.68 -3.22
CA THR A 109 10.84 12.53 -3.26
C THR A 109 10.62 11.70 -1.99
N PHE A 110 10.48 10.40 -2.16
CA PHE A 110 10.16 9.49 -1.06
C PHE A 110 11.39 8.69 -0.60
N ASP A 111 11.46 8.44 0.69
CA ASP A 111 12.43 7.52 1.30
C ASP A 111 11.97 6.07 1.13
N ALA A 112 10.65 5.84 1.18
CA ALA A 112 10.07 4.52 0.96
C ALA A 112 8.73 4.59 0.22
N VAL A 113 8.42 3.53 -0.53
CA VAL A 113 7.11 3.28 -1.14
C VAL A 113 6.61 1.91 -0.71
N VAL A 114 5.38 1.85 -0.22
CA VAL A 114 4.63 0.60 0.01
C VAL A 114 3.62 0.45 -1.12
N CYS A 115 3.92 -0.42 -2.08
CA CYS A 115 3.05 -0.76 -3.21
C CYS A 115 2.47 -2.17 -2.99
N ASN A 116 1.30 -2.25 -2.35
CA ASN A 116 0.75 -3.51 -1.88
C ASN A 116 -0.66 -3.77 -2.41
N GLY A 117 -0.82 -4.85 -3.19
CA GLY A 117 -2.10 -5.22 -3.79
C GLY A 117 -2.55 -4.25 -4.88
N VAL A 118 -1.62 -3.83 -5.74
CA VAL A 118 -1.83 -2.93 -6.88
C VAL A 118 -1.56 -3.68 -8.19
N LEU A 119 -0.41 -4.35 -8.28
CA LEU A 119 -0.11 -5.22 -9.41
C LEU A 119 -1.08 -6.42 -9.40
N GLY A 120 -1.81 -6.62 -10.50
CA GLY A 120 -2.90 -7.59 -10.61
C GLY A 120 -4.26 -7.10 -10.10
N TYR A 121 -4.35 -5.81 -9.73
CA TYR A 121 -5.56 -5.14 -9.27
C TYR A 121 -5.75 -3.78 -9.97
N GLY A 122 -5.67 -3.78 -11.30
CA GLY A 122 -5.75 -2.60 -12.16
C GLY A 122 -4.44 -2.28 -12.89
N VAL A 123 -3.30 -2.80 -12.42
CA VAL A 123 -2.01 -2.82 -13.12
C VAL A 123 -1.74 -4.27 -13.51
N ASP A 124 -2.38 -4.72 -14.59
CA ASP A 124 -2.54 -6.16 -14.87
C ASP A 124 -1.56 -6.68 -15.91
N SER A 125 -1.27 -5.88 -16.97
CA SER A 125 -0.34 -6.30 -18.02
C SER A 125 1.12 -6.06 -17.64
N PRO A 126 2.10 -6.84 -18.19
CA PRO A 126 3.52 -6.61 -17.95
C PRO A 126 3.97 -5.19 -18.30
N ASP A 127 3.44 -4.60 -19.37
CA ASP A 127 3.76 -3.22 -19.77
C ASP A 127 3.26 -2.18 -18.76
N GLN A 128 2.08 -2.39 -18.17
CA GLN A 128 1.57 -1.54 -17.10
C GLN A 128 2.43 -1.70 -15.83
N GLN A 129 2.77 -2.95 -15.46
CA GLN A 129 3.63 -3.24 -14.31
C GLN A 129 5.00 -2.59 -14.46
N GLN A 130 5.63 -2.68 -15.63
CA GLN A 130 6.90 -2.02 -15.91
C GLN A 130 6.78 -0.49 -15.78
N ARG A 131 5.72 0.12 -16.36
CA ARG A 131 5.49 1.57 -16.22
C ARG A 131 5.31 1.99 -14.77
N ALA A 132 4.52 1.24 -14.00
CA ALA A 132 4.33 1.52 -12.58
C ALA A 132 5.65 1.43 -11.81
N LEU A 133 6.46 0.40 -12.03
CA LEU A 133 7.75 0.23 -11.36
C LEU A 133 8.74 1.34 -11.72
N ASN A 134 8.83 1.73 -13.00
CA ASN A 134 9.66 2.86 -13.45
C ASN A 134 9.20 4.19 -12.81
N ALA A 135 7.90 4.44 -12.77
CA ALA A 135 7.34 5.65 -12.15
C ALA A 135 7.59 5.68 -10.63
N LEU A 136 7.50 4.52 -9.94
CA LEU A 136 7.86 4.40 -8.53
C LEU A 136 9.36 4.62 -8.29
N ALA A 137 10.22 4.12 -9.18
CA ALA A 137 11.66 4.37 -9.10
C ALA A 137 11.96 5.87 -9.25
N ALA A 138 11.26 6.57 -10.15
CA ALA A 138 11.49 7.99 -10.39
C ALA A 138 11.21 8.88 -9.18
N ILE A 139 10.25 8.52 -8.34
CA ILE A 139 9.87 9.28 -7.12
C ILE A 139 10.62 8.84 -5.86
N LEU A 140 11.31 7.72 -5.87
CA LEU A 140 12.16 7.27 -4.78
C LEU A 140 13.54 7.95 -4.85
N ARG A 141 14.15 8.30 -3.71
CA ARG A 141 15.56 8.68 -3.70
C ARG A 141 16.47 7.48 -4.03
N PRO A 142 17.70 7.70 -4.51
CA PRO A 142 18.70 6.63 -4.58
C PRO A 142 18.85 5.94 -3.21
N GLY A 143 18.84 4.60 -3.20
CA GLY A 143 18.81 3.81 -1.97
C GLY A 143 17.47 3.83 -1.22
N GLY A 144 16.44 4.51 -1.76
CA GLY A 144 15.08 4.48 -1.22
C GLY A 144 14.43 3.10 -1.37
N ARG A 145 13.51 2.79 -0.49
CA ARG A 145 12.91 1.45 -0.36
C ARG A 145 11.62 1.30 -1.14
N LEU A 146 11.48 0.18 -1.84
CA LEU A 146 10.20 -0.30 -2.36
C LEU A 146 9.82 -1.61 -1.65
N LEU A 147 8.71 -1.61 -0.91
CA LEU A 147 8.05 -2.82 -0.46
C LEU A 147 6.92 -3.16 -1.42
N LEU A 148 7.15 -4.18 -2.25
CA LEU A 148 6.23 -4.63 -3.30
C LEU A 148 5.43 -5.83 -2.81
N GLY A 149 4.10 -5.70 -2.72
CA GLY A 149 3.17 -6.79 -2.38
C GLY A 149 2.29 -7.17 -3.57
N TRP A 150 2.31 -8.43 -3.96
CA TRP A 150 1.55 -8.96 -5.09
C TRP A 150 1.06 -10.39 -4.84
N ASN A 151 0.21 -10.92 -5.71
CA ASN A 151 -0.41 -12.24 -5.54
C ASN A 151 -0.11 -13.17 -6.72
N THR A 152 0.32 -14.40 -6.42
CA THR A 152 0.71 -15.41 -7.42
C THR A 152 -0.46 -15.92 -8.27
N ASP A 153 -1.69 -15.73 -7.81
CA ASP A 153 -2.92 -16.06 -8.55
C ASP A 153 -3.43 -14.91 -9.43
N LYS A 154 -2.76 -13.75 -9.43
CA LYS A 154 -3.16 -12.57 -10.19
C LYS A 154 -2.22 -12.26 -11.35
N ILE A 155 -0.92 -12.33 -11.13
CA ILE A 155 0.09 -11.99 -12.12
C ILE A 155 1.26 -12.98 -12.08
N ALA A 156 2.05 -13.00 -13.15
CA ALA A 156 3.38 -13.62 -13.13
C ALA A 156 4.29 -12.89 -12.16
N ASP A 157 5.33 -13.57 -11.67
CA ASP A 157 6.32 -13.00 -10.76
C ASP A 157 7.06 -11.82 -11.40
N PRO A 158 6.85 -10.57 -10.96
CA PRO A 158 7.43 -9.39 -11.61
C PRO A 158 8.96 -9.31 -11.45
N VAL A 159 9.49 -9.85 -10.35
CA VAL A 159 10.94 -9.90 -10.12
C VAL A 159 11.59 -10.99 -10.97
N ALA A 160 11.00 -12.18 -11.03
CA ALA A 160 11.51 -13.26 -11.88
C ALA A 160 11.40 -12.93 -13.38
N ALA A 161 10.42 -12.08 -13.76
CA ALA A 161 10.29 -11.56 -15.11
C ALA A 161 11.28 -10.42 -15.45
N GLY A 162 12.13 -10.00 -14.50
CA GLY A 162 13.13 -8.95 -14.71
C GLY A 162 12.57 -7.52 -14.71
N LEU A 163 11.29 -7.32 -14.33
CA LEU A 163 10.67 -5.98 -14.37
C LEU A 163 11.27 -4.99 -13.36
N THR A 164 12.02 -5.49 -12.39
CA THR A 164 12.68 -4.68 -11.34
C THR A 164 14.17 -4.45 -11.59
N ASP A 165 14.79 -5.17 -12.54
CA ASP A 165 16.26 -5.28 -12.62
C ASP A 165 16.97 -3.97 -12.98
N ALA A 166 16.32 -3.11 -13.76
CA ALA A 166 16.90 -1.84 -14.17
C ALA A 166 17.06 -0.87 -12.99
N ASP A 167 16.04 -0.74 -12.15
CA ASP A 167 15.93 0.32 -11.15
C ASP A 167 16.13 -0.15 -9.72
N PHE A 168 16.00 -1.45 -9.46
CA PHE A 168 15.96 -1.98 -8.10
C PHE A 168 16.95 -3.13 -7.89
N GLN A 169 17.29 -3.37 -6.64
CA GLN A 169 17.97 -4.55 -6.17
C GLN A 169 17.33 -5.07 -4.89
N ALA A 170 17.34 -6.39 -4.70
CA ALA A 170 16.79 -7.02 -3.52
C ALA A 170 17.57 -6.62 -2.26
N ALA A 171 16.87 -6.24 -1.20
CA ALA A 171 17.46 -5.91 0.11
C ALA A 171 16.48 -6.28 1.23
N PRO A 172 16.95 -6.86 2.36
CA PRO A 172 16.08 -7.18 3.48
C PRO A 172 15.52 -5.90 4.12
N LEU A 173 14.37 -6.02 4.82
CA LEU A 173 13.77 -4.93 5.56
C LEU A 173 13.53 -5.38 7.01
N GLY A 174 14.24 -4.78 7.95
CA GLY A 174 14.28 -5.24 9.33
C GLY A 174 14.77 -6.69 9.39
N ASP A 175 14.04 -7.53 10.12
CA ASP A 175 14.34 -8.98 10.24
C ASP A 175 13.72 -9.82 9.12
N GLN A 176 13.03 -9.19 8.16
CA GLN A 176 12.37 -9.89 7.06
C GLN A 176 13.33 -10.10 5.88
N PRO A 177 13.28 -11.29 5.22
CA PRO A 177 14.08 -11.57 4.05
C PRO A 177 13.70 -10.65 2.87
N THR A 178 14.53 -10.65 1.83
CA THR A 178 14.27 -9.92 0.58
C THR A 178 12.97 -10.34 -0.10
N ARG A 179 12.57 -11.61 0.08
CA ARG A 179 11.28 -12.15 -0.40
C ARG A 179 10.62 -12.99 0.67
N LEU A 180 9.35 -12.73 0.93
CA LEU A 180 8.53 -13.51 1.84
C LEU A 180 7.30 -14.07 1.11
N ARG A 181 7.08 -15.38 1.24
CA ARG A 181 5.91 -16.12 0.73
C ARG A 181 5.13 -16.73 1.89
N PHE A 182 3.87 -17.03 1.67
CA PHE A 182 2.98 -17.60 2.68
C PHE A 182 2.34 -18.89 2.15
N ASP A 183 2.20 -19.90 3.01
CA ASP A 183 1.51 -21.14 2.65
C ASP A 183 -0.02 -20.99 2.59
N ALA A 184 -0.57 -20.09 3.40
CA ALA A 184 -2.01 -19.93 3.57
C ALA A 184 -2.65 -18.88 2.66
N VAL A 185 -1.86 -18.06 1.96
CA VAL A 185 -2.34 -17.02 1.04
C VAL A 185 -1.41 -16.93 -0.18
N THR A 186 -1.94 -16.47 -1.30
CA THR A 186 -1.18 -16.32 -2.56
C THR A 186 -0.27 -15.08 -2.58
N HIS A 187 -0.23 -14.33 -1.46
CA HIS A 187 0.50 -13.08 -1.35
C HIS A 187 2.02 -13.31 -1.25
N VAL A 188 2.78 -12.41 -1.89
CA VAL A 188 4.23 -12.36 -1.83
C VAL A 188 4.65 -10.93 -1.51
N TYR A 189 5.62 -10.77 -0.63
CA TYR A 189 6.34 -9.51 -0.45
C TYR A 189 7.75 -9.62 -1.01
N ASP A 190 8.12 -8.62 -1.83
CA ASP A 190 9.50 -8.36 -2.24
C ASP A 190 9.95 -7.04 -1.62
N SER A 191 11.07 -7.08 -0.90
CA SER A 191 11.73 -5.89 -0.37
C SER A 191 12.92 -5.53 -1.25
N LEU A 192 12.86 -4.32 -1.79
CA LEU A 192 13.78 -3.82 -2.80
C LEU A 192 14.32 -2.45 -2.39
N ILE A 193 15.51 -2.08 -2.87
CA ILE A 193 16.03 -0.71 -2.79
C ILE A 193 16.31 -0.19 -4.19
N ARG A 194 16.04 1.11 -4.41
CA ARG A 194 16.37 1.78 -5.66
C ARG A 194 17.89 1.83 -5.84
N ARG A 195 18.35 1.46 -7.03
CA ARG A 195 19.74 1.64 -7.45
C ARG A 195 20.13 3.13 -7.50
N GLY A 196 21.41 3.43 -7.35
CA GLY A 196 21.93 4.78 -7.47
C GLY A 196 22.05 5.25 -8.91
#